data_e83cd632be1b8d33b13463545a30b6cb
#
_entry.id   e83cd632be1b8d33b13463545a30b6cb
#
_cell.length_a   1.000
_cell.length_b   1.000
_cell.length_c   1.000
_cell.angle_alpha   90.00
_cell.angle_beta   90.00
_cell.angle_gamma   90.00
#
_symmetry.space_group_name_H-M   'P 1'
#
loop_
_entity.id
_entity.type
_entity.pdbx_description
1 polymer ?
#
loop_
_entity_poly.entity_id
_entity_poly.type
_entity_poly.pdbx_seq_one_letter_code
_entity_poly.pdbx_strand_id
1 'polypeptide(L)'
;MSKPAEKPQGERPTGGKFLGYDHLHFWVGNAKQAAGWYTSRFGFEFFAYKGLETGSRDVATHVVKNKEGVMFAFSSPYHNDNESQKEMNAHQALHGDGVKDVAFAVEDCVAIYNKAISRGAKSVQAP
;
A
#
# COMPACT_ATOMS: atom_id res chain seq x y z
N MET A 1 18.16 -18.89 16.94
CA MET A 1 16.86 -19.58 17.13
C MET A 1 15.77 -18.54 17.22
N SER A 2 14.91 -18.46 16.20
CA SER A 2 13.73 -17.58 16.23
C SER A 2 12.73 -18.15 17.25
N LYS A 3 12.18 -17.27 18.12
CA LYS A 3 11.06 -17.65 18.99
C LYS A 3 9.91 -18.18 18.13
N PRO A 4 9.26 -19.31 18.54
CA PRO A 4 8.05 -19.74 17.85
C PRO A 4 7.01 -18.63 17.93
N ALA A 5 6.29 -18.41 16.81
CA ALA A 5 5.21 -17.44 16.77
C ALA A 5 4.22 -17.73 17.90
N GLU A 6 3.94 -16.74 18.74
CA GLU A 6 2.95 -16.84 19.80
C GLU A 6 1.59 -17.19 19.18
N LYS A 7 0.94 -18.23 19.68
CA LYS A 7 -0.42 -18.57 19.23
C LYS A 7 -1.35 -17.43 19.60
N PRO A 8 -2.24 -17.01 18.70
CA PRO A 8 -3.20 -15.94 19.00
C PRO A 8 -4.02 -16.32 20.24
N GLN A 9 -3.99 -15.46 21.25
CA GLN A 9 -4.76 -15.66 22.48
C GLN A 9 -6.21 -15.22 22.26
N GLY A 10 -7.16 -16.12 22.52
CA GLY A 10 -8.59 -15.88 22.51
C GLY A 10 -9.33 -16.35 21.26
N GLU A 11 -10.65 -16.27 21.31
CA GLU A 11 -11.53 -16.64 20.19
C GLU A 11 -11.28 -15.74 18.97
N ARG A 12 -11.44 -16.30 17.77
CA ARG A 12 -11.40 -15.51 16.54
C ARG A 12 -12.48 -14.43 16.59
N PRO A 13 -12.12 -13.16 16.27
CA PRO A 13 -13.11 -12.11 16.20
C PRO A 13 -14.22 -12.47 15.20
N THR A 14 -15.45 -12.27 15.59
CA THR A 14 -16.62 -12.37 14.70
C THR A 14 -16.94 -10.98 14.14
N GLY A 15 -17.28 -10.90 12.87
CA GLY A 15 -17.59 -9.66 12.14
C GLY A 15 -16.42 -9.11 11.35
N GLY A 16 -16.72 -8.47 10.22
CA GLY A 16 -15.76 -7.82 9.35
C GLY A 16 -14.80 -8.78 8.66
N LYS A 17 -15.31 -9.75 7.90
CA LYS A 17 -14.45 -10.73 7.21
C LYS A 17 -13.50 -10.08 6.22
N PHE A 18 -12.29 -10.65 6.13
CA PHE A 18 -11.39 -10.39 5.02
C PHE A 18 -11.89 -11.12 3.77
N LEU A 19 -12.05 -10.38 2.68
CA LEU A 19 -12.55 -10.90 1.40
C LEU A 19 -11.40 -11.23 0.43
N GLY A 20 -10.25 -10.61 0.60
CA GLY A 20 -9.07 -10.81 -0.21
C GLY A 20 -8.11 -9.63 -0.16
N TYR A 21 -7.10 -9.68 -1.01
CA TYR A 21 -6.24 -8.53 -1.27
C TYR A 21 -6.96 -7.58 -2.23
N ASP A 22 -6.88 -6.26 -1.95
CA ASP A 22 -7.35 -5.23 -2.88
C ASP A 22 -6.19 -4.76 -3.76
N HIS A 23 -5.16 -4.23 -3.15
CA HIS A 23 -3.94 -3.82 -3.87
C HIS A 23 -2.70 -3.85 -2.98
N LEU A 24 -1.54 -3.78 -3.62
CA LEU A 24 -0.26 -3.49 -2.99
C LEU A 24 0.18 -2.08 -3.38
N HIS A 25 0.57 -1.30 -2.39
CA HIS A 25 1.13 0.04 -2.60
C HIS A 25 2.65 0.01 -2.39
N PHE A 26 3.37 0.42 -3.42
CA PHE A 26 4.83 0.49 -3.42
C PHE A 26 5.29 1.93 -3.32
N TRP A 27 6.27 2.18 -2.50
CA TRP A 27 7.09 3.38 -2.59
C TRP A 27 8.35 3.06 -3.39
N VAL A 28 8.56 3.82 -4.46
CA VAL A 28 9.62 3.56 -5.44
C VAL A 28 10.34 4.85 -5.80
N GLY A 29 11.54 4.74 -6.36
CA GLY A 29 12.31 5.90 -6.82
C GLY A 29 11.69 6.58 -8.05
N ASN A 30 11.03 5.81 -8.92
CA ASN A 30 10.33 6.35 -10.10
C ASN A 30 9.05 5.55 -10.38
N ALA A 31 7.91 6.12 -10.02
CA ALA A 31 6.60 5.46 -10.16
C ALA A 31 6.23 5.15 -11.61
N LYS A 32 6.54 6.05 -12.55
CA LYS A 32 6.26 5.86 -13.98
C LYS A 32 7.07 4.71 -14.58
N GLN A 33 8.36 4.63 -14.25
CA GLN A 33 9.21 3.54 -14.72
C GLN A 33 8.82 2.20 -14.12
N ALA A 34 8.51 2.16 -12.83
CA ALA A 34 8.04 0.94 -12.16
C ALA A 34 6.75 0.42 -12.82
N ALA A 35 5.73 1.27 -12.99
CA ALA A 35 4.49 0.91 -13.68
C ALA A 35 4.75 0.46 -15.14
N GLY A 36 5.62 1.16 -15.86
CA GLY A 36 6.00 0.82 -17.23
C GLY A 36 6.66 -0.55 -17.35
N TRP A 37 7.44 -0.95 -16.35
CA TRP A 37 8.08 -2.27 -16.33
C TRP A 37 7.04 -3.40 -16.20
N TYR A 38 6.07 -3.26 -15.30
CA TYR A 38 4.99 -4.24 -15.13
C TYR A 38 4.07 -4.31 -16.34
N THR A 39 3.75 -3.18 -16.97
CA THR A 39 2.91 -3.17 -18.17
C THR A 39 3.61 -3.80 -19.38
N SER A 40 4.91 -3.59 -19.54
CA SER A 40 5.68 -4.12 -20.68
C SER A 40 6.16 -5.56 -20.50
N ARG A 41 6.25 -6.08 -19.27
CA ARG A 41 6.85 -7.40 -18.98
C ARG A 41 5.88 -8.43 -18.40
N PHE A 42 4.86 -7.99 -17.65
CA PHE A 42 3.98 -8.88 -16.87
C PHE A 42 2.52 -8.85 -17.31
N GLY A 43 2.20 -8.22 -18.43
CA GLY A 43 0.83 -8.18 -18.94
C GLY A 43 -0.12 -7.35 -18.09
N PHE A 44 0.39 -6.43 -17.28
CA PHE A 44 -0.42 -5.42 -16.62
C PHE A 44 -0.82 -4.32 -17.60
N GLU A 45 -1.90 -3.62 -17.28
CA GLU A 45 -2.38 -2.46 -18.03
C GLU A 45 -2.43 -1.25 -17.09
N PHE A 46 -2.22 -0.04 -17.62
CA PHE A 46 -2.42 1.18 -16.84
C PHE A 46 -3.88 1.32 -16.47
N PHE A 47 -4.15 1.52 -15.19
CA PHE A 47 -5.51 1.58 -14.64
C PHE A 47 -5.88 2.97 -14.14
N ALA A 48 -4.99 3.63 -13.39
CA ALA A 48 -5.24 4.97 -12.84
C ALA A 48 -3.95 5.75 -12.68
N TYR A 49 -4.08 7.07 -12.61
CA TYR A 49 -2.98 8.00 -12.43
C TYR A 49 -3.37 9.16 -11.52
N LYS A 50 -2.44 9.54 -10.66
CA LYS A 50 -2.49 10.77 -9.87
C LYS A 50 -1.13 11.45 -9.97
N GLY A 51 -1.10 12.70 -10.41
CA GLY A 51 0.15 13.45 -10.60
C GLY A 51 -0.12 14.92 -10.91
N LEU A 52 0.85 15.57 -11.53
CA LEU A 52 0.78 17.02 -11.83
C LEU A 52 -0.47 17.39 -12.61
N GLU A 53 -0.84 16.61 -13.63
CA GLU A 53 -1.98 16.85 -14.49
C GLU A 53 -3.33 16.68 -13.77
N THR A 54 -3.32 15.98 -12.64
CA THR A 54 -4.51 15.77 -11.79
C THR A 54 -4.48 16.59 -10.50
N GLY A 55 -3.52 17.54 -10.39
CA GLY A 55 -3.39 18.45 -9.26
C GLY A 55 -2.53 17.94 -8.09
N SER A 56 -1.93 16.76 -8.18
CA SER A 56 -0.98 16.28 -7.18
C SER A 56 0.42 16.83 -7.50
N ARG A 57 0.89 17.76 -6.68
CA ARG A 57 2.18 18.44 -6.89
C ARG A 57 3.34 17.79 -6.15
N ASP A 58 3.05 16.94 -5.18
CA ASP A 58 4.06 16.38 -4.26
C ASP A 58 4.47 14.96 -4.65
N VAL A 59 3.51 14.15 -5.09
CA VAL A 59 3.68 12.73 -5.33
C VAL A 59 3.00 12.30 -6.63
N ALA A 60 3.71 11.54 -7.45
CA ALA A 60 3.13 10.80 -8.55
C ALA A 60 2.72 9.40 -8.10
N THR A 61 1.53 8.96 -8.49
CA THR A 61 1.06 7.59 -8.29
C THR A 61 0.56 7.02 -9.61
N HIS A 62 1.10 5.89 -10.01
CA HIS A 62 0.64 5.11 -11.15
C HIS A 62 0.08 3.79 -10.67
N VAL A 63 -1.12 3.45 -11.10
CA VAL A 63 -1.78 2.18 -10.76
C VAL A 63 -1.86 1.32 -12.00
N VAL A 64 -1.45 0.07 -11.85
CA VAL A 64 -1.54 -0.95 -12.89
C VAL A 64 -2.37 -2.12 -12.40
N LYS A 65 -3.08 -2.78 -13.31
CA LYS A 65 -3.96 -3.90 -13.01
C LYS A 65 -3.83 -4.97 -14.10
N ASN A 66 -3.85 -6.24 -13.72
CA ASN A 66 -3.91 -7.34 -14.68
C ASN A 66 -5.37 -7.82 -14.88
N LYS A 67 -5.56 -8.75 -15.81
CA LYS A 67 -6.89 -9.31 -16.15
C LYS A 67 -7.51 -10.10 -15.00
N GLU A 68 -6.68 -10.69 -14.14
CA GLU A 68 -7.09 -11.46 -12.97
C GLU A 68 -7.46 -10.58 -11.76
N GLY A 69 -7.29 -9.27 -11.88
CA GLY A 69 -7.65 -8.31 -10.85
C GLY A 69 -6.54 -7.97 -9.87
N VAL A 70 -5.32 -8.46 -10.06
CA VAL A 70 -4.16 -8.04 -9.26
C VAL A 70 -3.85 -6.58 -9.56
N MET A 71 -3.74 -5.76 -8.51
CA MET A 71 -3.54 -4.32 -8.64
C MET A 71 -2.32 -3.85 -7.85
N PHE A 72 -1.46 -3.07 -8.49
CA PHE A 72 -0.30 -2.43 -7.87
C PHE A 72 -0.36 -0.92 -8.06
N ALA A 73 -0.16 -0.19 -6.97
CA ALA A 73 0.02 1.26 -6.98
C ALA A 73 1.49 1.59 -6.71
N PHE A 74 2.11 2.38 -7.57
CA PHE A 74 3.48 2.84 -7.42
C PHE A 74 3.48 4.34 -7.17
N SER A 75 4.07 4.77 -6.06
CA SER A 75 4.21 6.19 -5.72
C SER A 75 5.65 6.59 -5.57
N SER A 76 5.96 7.77 -6.10
CA SER A 76 7.27 8.41 -5.92
C SER A 76 7.09 9.91 -5.69
N PRO A 77 7.88 10.53 -4.81
CA PRO A 77 7.86 11.98 -4.62
C PRO A 77 8.50 12.69 -5.81
N TYR A 78 8.02 13.89 -6.13
CA TYR A 78 8.64 14.72 -7.17
C TYR A 78 9.90 15.44 -6.68
N HIS A 79 9.91 15.81 -5.40
CA HIS A 79 10.93 16.64 -4.76
C HIS A 79 11.24 16.12 -3.35
N ASN A 80 11.92 16.94 -2.55
CA ASN A 80 12.27 16.67 -1.14
C ASN A 80 11.98 17.90 -0.26
N ASP A 81 10.88 18.60 -0.56
CA ASP A 81 10.63 19.92 0.01
C ASP A 81 9.77 19.88 1.28
N ASN A 82 8.78 19.02 1.32
CA ASN A 82 7.89 18.87 2.47
C ASN A 82 8.14 17.58 3.25
N GLU A 83 7.53 17.47 4.45
CA GLU A 83 7.77 16.33 5.35
C GLU A 83 7.35 14.98 4.74
N SER A 84 6.24 14.93 4.00
CA SER A 84 5.79 13.70 3.33
C SER A 84 6.79 13.22 2.27
N GLN A 85 7.32 14.14 1.46
CA GLN A 85 8.33 13.82 0.46
C GLN A 85 9.65 13.38 1.11
N LYS A 86 10.06 14.04 2.19
CA LYS A 86 11.26 13.66 2.96
C LYS A 86 11.13 12.27 3.57
N GLU A 87 9.94 11.94 4.12
CA GLU A 87 9.67 10.60 4.64
C GLU A 87 9.78 9.54 3.54
N MET A 88 9.17 9.78 2.38
CA MET A 88 9.24 8.86 1.24
C MET A 88 10.68 8.67 0.75
N ASN A 89 11.44 9.75 0.60
CA ASN A 89 12.83 9.70 0.17
C ASN A 89 13.74 9.01 1.20
N ALA A 90 13.55 9.28 2.49
CA ALA A 90 14.30 8.61 3.55
C ALA A 90 14.00 7.10 3.61
N HIS A 91 12.72 6.73 3.47
CA HIS A 91 12.30 5.34 3.39
C HIS A 91 12.95 4.64 2.19
N GLN A 92 12.93 5.28 1.02
CA GLN A 92 13.51 4.77 -0.21
C GLN A 92 15.05 4.61 -0.09
N ALA A 93 15.72 5.56 0.54
CA ALA A 93 17.16 5.48 0.80
C ALA A 93 17.54 4.33 1.74
N LEU A 94 16.69 4.03 2.72
CA LEU A 94 16.93 2.97 3.69
C LEU A 94 16.57 1.57 3.17
N HIS A 95 15.46 1.44 2.45
CA HIS A 95 14.86 0.14 2.07
C HIS A 95 14.92 -0.15 0.56
N GLY A 96 15.18 0.86 -0.27
CA GLY A 96 15.01 0.76 -1.73
C GLY A 96 13.53 0.73 -2.14
N ASP A 97 13.28 0.37 -3.39
CA ASP A 97 11.92 0.15 -3.90
C ASP A 97 11.27 -1.03 -3.21
N GLY A 98 10.07 -0.84 -2.67
CA GLY A 98 9.39 -1.92 -1.95
C GLY A 98 7.94 -1.64 -1.63
N VAL A 99 7.26 -2.66 -1.14
CA VAL A 99 5.87 -2.55 -0.65
C VAL A 99 5.86 -1.74 0.63
N LYS A 100 5.07 -0.66 0.62
CA LYS A 100 4.83 0.19 1.79
C LYS A 100 3.57 -0.24 2.53
N ASP A 101 2.48 -0.51 1.79
CA ASP A 101 1.19 -0.84 2.36
C ASP A 101 0.55 -2.02 1.62
N VAL A 102 -0.17 -2.84 2.38
CA VAL A 102 -0.98 -3.93 1.86
C VAL A 102 -2.44 -3.62 2.16
N ALA A 103 -3.25 -3.45 1.12
CA ALA A 103 -4.68 -3.20 1.26
C ALA A 103 -5.48 -4.50 1.15
N PHE A 104 -6.39 -4.69 2.09
CA PHE A 104 -7.31 -5.81 2.09
C PHE A 104 -8.73 -5.33 1.80
N ALA A 105 -9.44 -6.06 0.93
CA ALA A 105 -10.88 -5.94 0.82
C ALA A 105 -11.53 -6.62 2.03
N VAL A 106 -12.43 -5.92 2.72
CA VAL A 106 -13.07 -6.39 3.94
C VAL A 106 -14.56 -6.07 3.92
N GLU A 107 -15.37 -6.81 4.71
CA GLU A 107 -16.82 -6.55 4.81
C GLU A 107 -17.13 -5.24 5.53
N ASP A 108 -16.43 -4.96 6.63
CA ASP A 108 -16.63 -3.78 7.47
C ASP A 108 -15.29 -3.26 7.99
N CYS A 109 -14.80 -2.19 7.35
CA CYS A 109 -13.52 -1.58 7.69
C CYS A 109 -13.51 -1.00 9.12
N VAL A 110 -14.59 -0.35 9.53
CA VAL A 110 -14.69 0.28 10.85
C VAL A 110 -14.70 -0.79 11.95
N ALA A 111 -15.47 -1.85 11.76
CA ALA A 111 -15.53 -2.97 12.72
C ALA A 111 -14.16 -3.65 12.88
N ILE A 112 -13.47 -3.93 11.76
CA ILE A 112 -12.12 -4.53 11.79
C ILE A 112 -11.12 -3.59 12.47
N TYR A 113 -11.14 -2.30 12.12
CA TYR A 113 -10.26 -1.31 12.73
C TYR A 113 -10.45 -1.25 14.25
N ASN A 114 -11.69 -1.05 14.71
CA ASN A 114 -12.00 -0.98 16.14
C ASN A 114 -11.58 -2.27 16.89
N LYS A 115 -11.79 -3.42 16.26
CA LYS A 115 -11.38 -4.70 16.82
C LYS A 115 -9.87 -4.83 16.92
N ALA A 116 -9.13 -4.42 15.89
CA ALA A 116 -7.68 -4.43 15.91
C ALA A 116 -7.13 -3.52 17.03
N ILE A 117 -7.65 -2.30 17.15
CA ILE A 117 -7.24 -1.36 18.21
C ILE A 117 -7.54 -1.94 19.60
N SER A 118 -8.72 -2.53 19.82
CA SER A 118 -9.08 -3.14 21.11
C SER A 118 -8.17 -4.32 21.50
N ARG A 119 -7.45 -4.89 20.53
CA ARG A 119 -6.49 -6.00 20.72
C ARG A 119 -5.03 -5.54 20.70
N GLY A 120 -4.78 -4.24 20.78
CA GLY A 120 -3.45 -3.65 20.91
C GLY A 120 -2.76 -3.26 19.61
N ALA A 121 -3.46 -3.24 18.47
CA ALA A 121 -2.88 -2.72 17.23
C ALA A 121 -2.63 -1.20 17.37
N LYS A 122 -1.50 -0.74 16.83
CA LYS A 122 -1.17 0.68 16.77
C LYS A 122 -1.81 1.29 15.52
N SER A 123 -2.68 2.29 15.70
CA SER A 123 -3.26 3.04 14.58
C SER A 123 -2.21 3.93 13.92
N VAL A 124 -2.18 3.89 12.59
CA VAL A 124 -1.47 4.88 11.76
C VAL A 124 -2.46 5.92 11.26
N GLN A 125 -3.64 5.46 10.80
CA GLN A 125 -4.73 6.31 10.32
C GLN A 125 -6.06 5.61 10.63
N ALA A 126 -7.05 6.37 11.09
CA ALA A 126 -8.42 5.88 11.24
C ALA A 126 -9.16 5.84 9.89
N PRO A 127 -10.16 4.96 9.75
CA PRO A 127 -11.04 4.91 8.58
C PRO A 127 -11.81 6.22 8.35
#